data_ef6038e0cb3ad6428c692bf86af9daaf
#
_entry.id   ef6038e0cb3ad6428c692bf86af9daaf
#
_cell.length_a   1.000
_cell.length_b   1.000
_cell.length_c   1.000
_cell.angle_alpha   90.00
_cell.angle_beta   90.00
_cell.angle_gamma   90.00
#
_symmetry.space_group_name_H-M   'P 1'
#
loop_
_entity.id
_entity.type
_entity.pdbx_description
1 polymer ?
#
loop_
_entity_poly.entity_id
_entity_poly.type
_entity_poly.pdbx_seq_one_letter_code
_entity_poly.pdbx_strand_id
1 'polypeptide(L)'
;AARHRARLLACALACALATCGGLAGCGGMGAVVRSGLDRIVPGPELTMYARSPDPDSFTDSYGDATGAGCNFVYLIRASDSSGNVRELQIICFGEQADGEGWLRIDAKGGTGVRYRGIEEGDVPEPARRALA
;
A
#
# COMPACT_ATOMS: atom_id res chain seq x y z
N ALA A 1 9.71 -49.53 18.83
CA ALA A 1 10.67 -48.52 18.30
C ALA A 1 10.17 -47.80 17.02
N ALA A 2 9.57 -48.51 16.05
CA ALA A 2 9.11 -47.93 14.80
C ALA A 2 7.95 -46.91 14.97
N ARG A 3 7.00 -47.20 15.89
CA ARG A 3 5.86 -46.30 16.16
C ARG A 3 6.25 -45.00 16.87
N HIS A 4 7.35 -45.02 17.62
CA HIS A 4 7.84 -43.80 18.30
C HIS A 4 8.57 -42.88 17.36
N ARG A 5 9.32 -43.44 16.40
CA ARG A 5 9.99 -42.65 15.32
C ARG A 5 9.00 -42.01 14.36
N ALA A 6 7.91 -42.72 14.03
CA ALA A 6 6.84 -42.18 13.17
C ALA A 6 6.10 -40.98 13.83
N ARG A 7 5.90 -41.04 15.15
CA ARG A 7 5.28 -39.94 15.91
C ARG A 7 6.18 -38.70 16.02
N LEU A 8 7.48 -38.90 16.19
CA LEU A 8 8.46 -37.81 16.24
C LEU A 8 8.63 -37.14 14.90
N LEU A 9 8.60 -37.88 13.79
CA LEU A 9 8.63 -37.35 12.44
C LEU A 9 7.34 -36.58 12.12
N ALA A 10 6.17 -37.05 12.53
CA ALA A 10 4.91 -36.36 12.34
C ALA A 10 4.84 -35.03 13.14
N CYS A 11 5.37 -35.01 14.36
CA CYS A 11 5.46 -33.76 15.13
C CYS A 11 6.45 -32.76 14.52
N ALA A 12 7.60 -33.22 14.01
CA ALA A 12 8.57 -32.37 13.36
C ALA A 12 8.02 -31.76 12.05
N LEU A 13 7.25 -32.54 11.28
CA LEU A 13 6.60 -32.03 10.07
C LEU A 13 5.48 -31.02 10.39
N ALA A 14 4.71 -31.26 11.45
CA ALA A 14 3.67 -30.34 11.90
C ALA A 14 4.26 -29.00 12.41
N CYS A 15 5.40 -29.04 13.12
CA CYS A 15 6.10 -27.82 13.53
C CYS A 15 6.71 -27.05 12.36
N ALA A 16 7.22 -27.73 11.33
CA ALA A 16 7.75 -27.08 10.14
C ALA A 16 6.65 -26.38 9.30
N LEU A 17 5.44 -26.93 9.26
CA LEU A 17 4.29 -26.32 8.58
C LEU A 17 3.69 -25.14 9.38
N ALA A 18 3.80 -25.18 10.71
CA ALA A 18 3.33 -24.07 11.57
C ALA A 18 4.24 -22.84 11.49
N THR A 19 5.54 -23.01 11.20
CA THR A 19 6.48 -21.88 11.04
C THR A 19 6.39 -21.21 9.69
N CYS A 20 5.88 -21.87 8.64
CA CYS A 20 5.62 -21.23 7.34
C CYS A 20 4.31 -20.42 7.29
N GLY A 21 3.37 -20.65 8.23
CA GLY A 21 2.11 -19.90 8.31
C GLY A 21 2.18 -18.59 9.10
N GLY A 22 3.30 -18.33 9.78
CA GLY A 22 3.46 -17.18 10.68
C GLY A 22 3.97 -15.88 10.03
N LEU A 23 4.28 -15.87 8.73
CA LEU A 23 4.78 -14.70 8.01
C LEU A 23 3.68 -13.91 7.26
N ALA A 24 2.43 -14.33 7.36
CA ALA A 24 1.29 -13.64 6.75
C ALA A 24 0.68 -12.54 7.65
N GLY A 25 1.33 -12.16 8.74
CA GLY A 25 0.76 -11.35 9.79
C GLY A 25 1.36 -9.95 10.03
N CYS A 26 2.23 -9.45 9.14
CA CYS A 26 2.69 -8.06 9.23
C CYS A 26 2.30 -7.34 7.93
N GLY A 27 1.10 -6.76 7.88
CA GLY A 27 0.60 -6.00 6.74
C GLY A 27 1.59 -4.94 6.25
N GLY A 28 2.29 -4.25 7.16
CA GLY A 28 3.28 -3.23 6.83
C GLY A 28 4.44 -3.73 5.98
N MET A 29 4.94 -4.93 6.24
CA MET A 29 6.00 -5.54 5.42
C MET A 29 5.53 -5.84 4.00
N GLY A 30 4.30 -6.30 3.81
CA GLY A 30 3.73 -6.56 2.49
C GLY A 30 3.57 -5.28 1.67
N ALA A 31 3.12 -4.19 2.28
CA ALA A 31 2.98 -2.89 1.65
C ALA A 31 4.34 -2.32 1.21
N VAL A 32 5.36 -2.41 2.05
CA VAL A 32 6.73 -1.94 1.74
C VAL A 32 7.34 -2.73 0.59
N VAL A 33 7.21 -4.06 0.61
CA VAL A 33 7.73 -4.92 -0.47
C VAL A 33 7.05 -4.61 -1.79
N ARG A 34 5.73 -4.49 -1.81
CA ARG A 34 4.97 -4.13 -3.01
C ARG A 34 5.39 -2.78 -3.57
N SER A 35 5.44 -1.76 -2.72
CA SER A 35 5.87 -0.41 -3.11
C SER A 35 7.31 -0.39 -3.64
N GLY A 36 8.21 -1.17 -3.03
CA GLY A 36 9.59 -1.31 -3.49
C GLY A 36 9.68 -1.97 -4.86
N LEU A 37 8.93 -3.04 -5.08
CA LEU A 37 8.89 -3.74 -6.37
C LEU A 37 8.32 -2.85 -7.49
N ASP A 38 7.21 -2.15 -7.25
CA ASP A 38 6.59 -1.25 -8.23
C ASP A 38 7.52 -0.10 -8.64
N ARG A 39 8.44 0.31 -7.76
CA ARG A 39 9.45 1.34 -8.08
C ARG A 39 10.61 0.83 -8.92
N ILE A 40 10.98 -0.44 -8.77
CA ILE A 40 12.14 -1.04 -9.43
C ILE A 40 11.76 -1.60 -10.79
N VAL A 41 10.55 -2.16 -10.92
CA VAL A 41 10.10 -2.76 -12.18
C VAL A 41 9.90 -1.66 -13.25
N PRO A 42 10.54 -1.75 -14.42
CA PRO A 42 10.29 -0.83 -15.51
C PRO A 42 8.83 -0.93 -15.96
N GLY A 43 8.15 0.19 -15.96
CA GLY A 43 6.76 0.26 -16.41
C GLY A 43 6.35 1.72 -16.62
N PRO A 44 5.25 1.97 -17.38
CA PRO A 44 4.76 3.32 -17.59
C PRO A 44 4.30 3.95 -16.26
N GLU A 45 4.73 5.16 -16.01
CA GLU A 45 4.13 6.01 -14.98
C GLU A 45 2.82 6.57 -15.51
N LEU A 46 1.77 6.47 -14.72
CA LEU A 46 0.46 7.04 -15.03
C LEU A 46 0.16 8.16 -14.05
N THR A 47 -0.29 9.29 -14.57
CA THR A 47 -0.81 10.35 -13.72
C THR A 47 -2.22 10.00 -13.28
N MET A 48 -2.44 9.98 -11.97
CA MET A 48 -3.72 9.72 -11.33
C MET A 48 -4.10 10.88 -10.42
N TYR A 49 -5.38 11.00 -10.13
CA TYR A 49 -5.97 12.03 -9.28
C TYR A 49 -6.79 11.36 -8.19
N ALA A 50 -6.73 11.87 -6.98
CA ALA A 50 -7.49 11.36 -5.84
C ALA A 50 -7.85 12.47 -4.87
N ARG A 51 -8.84 12.22 -4.00
CA ARG A 51 -9.02 13.03 -2.79
C ARG A 51 -7.92 12.66 -1.79
N SER A 52 -7.44 13.64 -1.02
CA SER A 52 -6.60 13.35 0.14
C SER A 52 -7.38 12.44 1.10
N PRO A 53 -6.80 11.30 1.53
CA PRO A 53 -7.51 10.38 2.40
C PRO A 53 -7.67 10.96 3.80
N ASP A 54 -8.73 10.55 4.48
CA ASP A 54 -8.93 10.86 5.90
C ASP A 54 -7.71 10.39 6.71
N PRO A 55 -7.19 11.22 7.65
CA PRO A 55 -6.03 10.89 8.45
C PRO A 55 -6.08 9.51 9.11
N ASP A 56 -7.25 9.11 9.60
CA ASP A 56 -7.44 7.86 10.33
C ASP A 56 -7.78 6.66 9.43
N SER A 57 -7.90 6.86 8.11
CA SER A 57 -8.25 5.80 7.15
C SER A 57 -7.06 4.96 6.66
N PHE A 58 -5.89 5.08 7.29
CA PHE A 58 -4.74 4.26 6.92
C PHE A 58 -5.03 2.78 7.17
N THR A 59 -4.56 1.94 6.26
CA THR A 59 -4.73 0.49 6.33
C THR A 59 -3.61 -0.19 7.10
N ASP A 60 -2.47 0.50 7.22
CA ASP A 60 -1.29 -0.02 7.90
C ASP A 60 -0.35 1.13 8.30
N SER A 61 0.52 0.86 9.28
CA SER A 61 1.57 1.80 9.68
C SER A 61 2.83 1.04 10.10
N TYR A 62 3.99 1.64 9.89
CA TYR A 62 5.28 1.07 10.30
C TYR A 62 6.29 2.16 10.65
N GLY A 63 7.22 1.83 11.54
CA GLY A 63 8.31 2.74 11.91
C GLY A 63 9.19 3.11 10.71
N ASP A 64 9.66 4.34 10.68
CA ASP A 64 10.63 4.75 9.69
C ASP A 64 12.02 4.15 9.97
N ALA A 65 12.95 4.31 9.02
CA ALA A 65 14.30 3.78 9.14
C ALA A 65 15.12 4.42 10.29
N THR A 66 14.69 5.56 10.81
CA THR A 66 15.33 6.26 11.92
C THR A 66 14.80 5.80 13.28
N GLY A 67 13.65 5.11 13.30
CA GLY A 67 12.95 4.70 14.52
C GLY A 67 12.29 5.85 15.28
N ALA A 68 12.30 7.07 14.73
CA ALA A 68 11.75 8.27 15.37
C ALA A 68 10.35 8.65 14.86
N GLY A 69 9.92 8.10 13.71
CA GLY A 69 8.64 8.41 13.07
C GLY A 69 7.89 7.17 12.62
N CYS A 70 6.65 7.37 12.21
CA CYS A 70 5.79 6.36 11.59
C CYS A 70 5.46 6.76 10.16
N ASN A 71 5.41 5.76 9.28
CA ASN A 71 4.89 5.89 7.93
C ASN A 71 3.50 5.26 7.89
N PHE A 72 2.58 5.89 7.17
CA PHE A 72 1.18 5.48 7.10
C PHE A 72 0.83 5.05 5.68
N VAL A 73 0.23 3.88 5.56
CA VAL A 73 -0.17 3.28 4.28
C VAL A 73 -1.66 3.49 4.07
N TYR A 74 -2.02 4.11 2.98
CA TYR A 74 -3.41 4.33 2.58
C TYR A 74 -3.72 3.57 1.30
N LEU A 75 -4.91 3.01 1.24
CA LEU A 75 -5.49 2.45 0.04
C LEU A 75 -6.59 3.40 -0.43
N ILE A 76 -6.39 4.06 -1.55
CA ILE A 76 -7.22 5.14 -2.02
C ILE A 76 -7.81 4.87 -3.40
N ARG A 77 -8.98 5.41 -3.67
CA ARG A 77 -9.55 5.45 -5.02
C ARG A 77 -8.94 6.61 -5.79
N ALA A 78 -8.37 6.32 -6.93
CA ALA A 78 -7.79 7.31 -7.82
C ALA A 78 -8.30 7.13 -9.24
N SER A 79 -8.39 8.22 -9.99
CA SER A 79 -8.85 8.25 -11.36
C SER A 79 -7.77 8.81 -12.29
N ASP A 80 -7.65 8.26 -13.49
CA ASP A 80 -6.88 8.88 -14.54
C ASP A 80 -7.62 10.11 -15.12
N SER A 81 -7.00 10.81 -16.06
CA SER A 81 -7.58 11.99 -16.69
C SER A 81 -8.85 11.70 -17.52
N SER A 82 -9.10 10.45 -17.85
CA SER A 82 -10.27 9.99 -18.60
C SER A 82 -11.45 9.54 -17.73
N GLY A 83 -11.25 9.47 -16.41
CA GLY A 83 -12.28 9.04 -15.47
C GLY A 83 -12.25 7.55 -15.11
N ASN A 84 -11.21 6.79 -15.53
CA ASN A 84 -11.06 5.40 -15.13
C ASN A 84 -10.55 5.32 -13.70
N VAL A 85 -11.34 4.73 -12.82
CA VAL A 85 -11.05 4.61 -11.39
C VAL A 85 -10.39 3.28 -11.09
N ARG A 86 -9.37 3.34 -10.25
CA ARG A 86 -8.75 2.17 -9.65
C ARG A 86 -8.26 2.47 -8.24
N GLU A 87 -7.96 1.42 -7.53
CA GLU A 87 -7.37 1.50 -6.19
C GLU A 87 -5.85 1.64 -6.29
N LEU A 88 -5.30 2.57 -5.51
CA LEU A 88 -3.86 2.79 -5.39
C LEU A 88 -3.46 2.74 -3.93
N GLN A 89 -2.28 2.20 -3.68
CA GLN A 89 -1.60 2.32 -2.41
C GLN A 89 -0.69 3.54 -2.43
N ILE A 90 -0.81 4.42 -1.44
CA ILE A 90 0.15 5.51 -1.18
C ILE A 90 0.73 5.37 0.22
N ILE A 91 1.92 5.92 0.41
CA ILE A 91 2.59 5.93 1.72
C ILE A 91 2.90 7.38 2.08
N CYS A 92 2.34 7.82 3.20
CA CYS A 92 2.67 9.11 3.80
C CYS A 92 3.80 8.91 4.81
N PHE A 93 4.91 9.61 4.59
CA PHE A 93 6.13 9.44 5.37
C PHE A 93 6.18 10.44 6.52
N GLY A 94 6.32 9.92 7.74
CA GLY A 94 6.51 10.71 8.94
C GLY A 94 5.25 11.35 9.52
N GLU A 95 4.17 11.46 8.75
CA GLU A 95 2.91 12.07 9.16
C GLU A 95 1.72 11.40 8.48
N GLN A 96 0.54 11.56 9.05
CA GLN A 96 -0.72 11.13 8.44
C GLN A 96 -1.11 12.08 7.29
N ALA A 97 -1.98 11.61 6.41
CA ALA A 97 -2.62 12.48 5.43
C ALA A 97 -3.48 13.54 6.13
N ASP A 98 -3.72 14.67 5.46
CA ASP A 98 -4.48 15.79 6.04
C ASP A 98 -6.00 15.67 5.87
N GLY A 99 -6.47 14.80 4.98
CA GLY A 99 -7.90 14.64 4.69
C GLY A 99 -8.48 15.74 3.81
N GLU A 100 -7.68 16.69 3.36
CA GLU A 100 -8.15 17.87 2.66
C GLU A 100 -7.63 17.95 1.22
N GLY A 101 -8.49 18.45 0.32
CA GLY A 101 -8.11 18.79 -1.05
C GLY A 101 -7.91 17.58 -1.98
N TRP A 102 -7.13 17.81 -3.01
CA TRP A 102 -6.88 16.85 -4.08
C TRP A 102 -5.39 16.55 -4.21
N LEU A 103 -5.11 15.33 -4.65
CA LEU A 103 -3.76 14.85 -4.92
C LEU A 103 -3.60 14.54 -6.41
N ARG A 104 -2.49 14.98 -6.97
CA ARG A 104 -1.94 14.44 -8.21
C ARG A 104 -0.89 13.40 -7.86
N ILE A 105 -1.01 12.21 -8.43
CA ILE A 105 -0.23 11.04 -8.09
C ILE A 105 0.44 10.49 -9.34
N ASP A 106 1.74 10.34 -9.32
CA ASP A 106 2.48 9.57 -10.32
C ASP A 106 2.49 8.12 -9.84
N ALA A 107 1.81 7.24 -10.55
CA ALA A 107 1.58 5.85 -10.15
C ALA A 107 2.30 4.86 -11.07
N LYS A 108 2.87 3.83 -10.47
CA LYS A 108 3.38 2.64 -11.15
C LYS A 108 2.65 1.41 -10.61
N GLY A 109 2.09 0.61 -11.50
CA GLY A 109 1.30 -0.54 -11.04
C GLY A 109 0.19 -0.10 -10.10
N GLY A 110 0.10 -0.69 -8.93
CA GLY A 110 -0.88 -0.37 -7.88
C GLY A 110 -0.38 0.62 -6.82
N THR A 111 0.78 1.26 -7.03
CA THR A 111 1.42 2.13 -6.04
C THR A 111 1.60 3.54 -6.55
N GLY A 112 1.23 4.53 -5.75
CA GLY A 112 1.62 5.92 -5.93
C GLY A 112 3.09 6.10 -5.55
N VAL A 113 3.92 6.45 -6.54
CA VAL A 113 5.36 6.62 -6.35
C VAL A 113 5.69 8.01 -5.83
N ARG A 114 4.96 9.01 -6.32
CA ARG A 114 5.02 10.42 -5.89
C ARG A 114 3.62 11.00 -5.88
N TYR A 115 3.36 11.90 -4.98
CA TYR A 115 2.10 12.64 -4.94
C TYR A 115 2.34 14.05 -4.42
N ARG A 116 1.44 14.95 -4.80
CA ARG A 116 1.42 16.33 -4.34
C ARG A 116 -0.01 16.86 -4.29
N GLY A 117 -0.25 17.80 -3.37
CA GLY A 117 -1.50 18.53 -3.32
C GLY A 117 -1.68 19.42 -4.57
N ILE A 118 -2.90 19.50 -5.06
CA ILE A 118 -3.31 20.36 -6.16
C ILE A 118 -4.67 20.99 -5.87
N GLU A 119 -4.95 22.11 -6.54
CA GLU A 119 -6.27 22.75 -6.49
C GLU A 119 -7.32 21.91 -7.26
N GLU A 120 -8.56 21.99 -6.83
CA GLU A 120 -9.67 21.28 -7.51
C GLU A 120 -9.80 21.66 -8.99
N GLY A 121 -9.50 22.91 -9.33
CA GLY A 121 -9.53 23.40 -10.72
C GLY A 121 -8.51 22.73 -11.65
N ASP A 122 -7.43 22.18 -11.08
CA ASP A 122 -6.38 21.48 -11.83
C ASP A 122 -6.69 19.98 -12.05
N VAL A 123 -7.77 19.49 -11.43
CA VAL A 123 -8.22 18.10 -11.60
C VAL A 123 -9.06 18.01 -12.87
N PRO A 124 -8.75 17.09 -13.81
CA PRO A 124 -9.57 16.87 -15.00
C PRO A 124 -11.03 16.58 -14.65
N GLU A 125 -11.94 17.18 -15.40
CA GLU A 125 -13.38 17.04 -15.15
C GLU A 125 -13.88 15.58 -15.10
N PRO A 126 -13.42 14.65 -15.97
CA PRO A 126 -13.81 13.25 -15.88
C PRO A 126 -13.35 12.61 -14.56
N ALA A 127 -12.16 12.96 -14.08
CA ALA A 127 -11.64 12.45 -12.81
C ALA A 127 -12.44 12.98 -11.62
N ARG A 128 -12.78 14.26 -11.60
CA ARG A 128 -13.63 14.86 -10.56
C ARG A 128 -14.99 14.18 -10.49
N ARG A 129 -15.64 13.96 -11.62
CA ARG A 129 -16.94 13.28 -11.67
C ARG A 129 -16.87 11.83 -11.21
N ALA A 130 -15.81 11.13 -11.57
CA ALA A 130 -15.62 9.72 -11.21
C ALA A 130 -15.35 9.51 -9.71
N LEU A 131 -14.85 10.54 -9.01
CA LEU A 131 -14.48 10.52 -7.60
C LEU A 131 -15.42 11.37 -6.70
N ALA A 132 -16.46 11.89 -7.29
CA ALA A 132 -17.50 12.64 -6.57
C ALA A 132 -18.29 11.77 -5.58
#